data_12ab9e3adb911d1f8b7474eb2f5c84f4
#
_entry.id   12ab9e3adb911d1f8b7474eb2f5c84f4
#
_cell.length_a   1.000
_cell.length_b   1.000
_cell.length_c   1.000
_cell.angle_alpha   90.00
_cell.angle_beta   90.00
_cell.angle_gamma   90.00
#
_symmetry.space_group_name_H-M   'P 1'
#
loop_
_entity.id
_entity.type
_entity.pdbx_description
1 polymer ?
#
loop_
_entity_poly.entity_id
_entity_poly.type
_entity_poly.pdbx_seq_one_letter_code
_entity_poly.pdbx_strand_id
1 'polypeptide(L)'
;YGAANMRDMYSAGFYPFPTEEAKWGYWSKHSMINRILPQALPFYRQLYELVKDKDYFVITTNVDHQFYKAGFAPDRIFATQGDYGLIQCEKGCHQKRCFAKWTRRERIVLCRHI
;
A
#
# COMPACT_ATOMS: atom_id res chain seq x y z
N TYR A 1 15.91 11.79 -0.38
CA TYR A 1 16.18 11.19 -1.70
C TYR A 1 17.53 11.68 -2.30
N GLY A 2 17.86 12.97 -2.18
CA GLY A 2 19.05 13.55 -2.81
C GLY A 2 20.38 13.00 -2.32
N ALA A 3 20.50 12.70 -1.03
CA ALA A 3 21.75 12.21 -0.43
C ALA A 3 22.13 10.77 -0.84
N ALA A 4 21.19 9.98 -1.34
CA ALA A 4 21.39 8.59 -1.75
C ALA A 4 21.32 8.39 -3.27
N ASN A 5 21.33 9.47 -4.05
CA ASN A 5 21.24 9.43 -5.51
C ASN A 5 20.00 8.70 -6.07
N MET A 6 18.90 8.68 -5.31
CA MET A 6 17.65 8.01 -5.66
C MET A 6 16.84 8.90 -6.61
N ARG A 7 16.49 8.38 -7.79
CA ARG A 7 15.80 9.14 -8.84
C ARG A 7 14.32 9.37 -8.55
N ASP A 8 13.65 8.38 -7.99
CA ASP A 8 12.21 8.40 -7.74
C ASP A 8 11.86 7.49 -6.55
N MET A 9 10.61 7.58 -6.09
CA MET A 9 10.13 6.81 -4.94
C MET A 9 10.07 5.31 -5.18
N TYR A 10 9.82 4.88 -6.40
CA TYR A 10 9.76 3.46 -6.71
C TYR A 10 11.15 2.83 -6.68
N SER A 11 12.11 3.42 -7.40
CA SER A 11 13.50 2.96 -7.42
C SER A 11 14.14 2.97 -6.04
N ALA A 12 13.79 3.96 -5.21
CA ALA A 12 14.29 4.07 -3.84
C ALA A 12 13.85 2.90 -2.94
N GLY A 13 12.74 2.23 -3.26
CA GLY A 13 12.28 1.03 -2.53
C GLY A 13 13.20 -0.17 -2.67
N PHE A 14 14.01 -0.22 -3.73
CA PHE A 14 15.00 -1.28 -4.00
C PHE A 14 16.42 -0.93 -3.52
N TYR A 15 16.58 0.21 -2.86
CA TYR A 15 17.87 0.60 -2.29
C TYR A 15 18.29 -0.40 -1.19
N PRO A 16 19.56 -0.84 -1.17
CA PRO A 16 20.06 -1.75 -0.15
C PRO A 16 20.28 -0.97 1.16
N PHE A 17 19.23 -0.85 1.95
CA PHE A 17 19.29 -0.13 3.21
C PHE A 17 20.27 -0.82 4.18
N PRO A 18 21.12 -0.04 4.88
CA PRO A 18 22.15 -0.61 5.75
C PRO A 18 21.57 -1.27 7.01
N THR A 19 20.37 -0.87 7.42
CA THR A 19 19.67 -1.43 8.60
C THR A 19 18.19 -1.63 8.32
N GLU A 20 17.55 -2.53 9.08
CA GLU A 20 16.11 -2.76 8.99
C GLU A 20 15.32 -1.51 9.42
N GLU A 21 15.81 -0.74 10.37
CA GLU A 21 15.19 0.52 10.80
C GLU A 21 15.15 1.53 9.66
N ALA A 22 16.23 1.67 8.90
CA ALA A 22 16.29 2.57 7.75
C ALA A 22 15.35 2.12 6.65
N LYS A 23 15.29 0.82 6.35
CA LYS A 23 14.37 0.20 5.41
C LYS A 23 12.91 0.48 5.79
N TRP A 24 12.54 0.22 7.04
CA TRP A 24 11.18 0.44 7.52
C TRP A 24 10.84 1.92 7.69
N GLY A 25 11.81 2.75 8.01
CA GLY A 25 11.64 4.21 7.98
C GLY A 25 11.27 4.72 6.60
N TYR A 26 11.89 4.18 5.55
CA TYR A 26 11.54 4.48 4.17
C TYR A 26 10.13 3.97 3.82
N TRP A 27 9.87 2.67 4.02
CA TRP A 27 8.62 2.04 3.60
C TRP A 27 7.42 2.56 4.38
N SER A 28 7.56 2.94 5.64
CA SER A 28 6.50 3.56 6.41
C SER A 28 6.08 4.90 5.81
N LYS A 29 7.06 5.75 5.50
CA LYS A 29 6.80 7.05 4.87
C LYS A 29 6.22 6.90 3.47
N HIS A 30 6.74 5.96 2.69
CA HIS A 30 6.24 5.65 1.35
C HIS A 30 4.76 5.24 1.38
N SER A 31 4.41 4.32 2.26
CA SER A 31 3.02 3.85 2.42
C SER A 31 2.10 4.94 2.95
N MET A 32 2.58 5.77 3.88
CA MET A 32 1.80 6.93 4.37
C MET A 32 1.43 7.87 3.23
N ILE A 33 2.40 8.27 2.42
CA ILE A 33 2.20 9.26 1.35
C ILE A 33 1.35 8.68 0.21
N ASN A 34 1.56 7.41 -0.17
CA ASN A 34 0.93 6.86 -1.37
C ASN A 34 -0.39 6.14 -1.09
N ARG A 35 -0.63 5.69 0.14
CA ARG A 35 -1.82 4.91 0.47
C ARG A 35 -2.66 5.48 1.60
N ILE A 36 -2.05 5.88 2.71
CA ILE A 36 -2.81 6.20 3.92
C ILE A 36 -3.41 7.60 3.84
N LEU A 37 -2.58 8.62 3.60
CA LEU A 37 -3.00 10.02 3.61
C LEU A 37 -3.91 10.43 2.44
N PRO A 38 -3.65 10.00 1.19
CA PRO A 38 -4.46 10.46 0.07
C PRO A 38 -5.90 10.01 0.18
N GLN A 39 -6.80 10.94 -0.07
CA GLN A 39 -8.22 10.65 -0.31
C GLN A 39 -8.39 10.00 -1.69
N ALA A 40 -9.59 9.49 -1.98
CA ALA A 40 -9.90 9.02 -3.31
C ALA A 40 -9.70 10.15 -4.33
N LEU A 41 -8.83 9.94 -5.30
CA LEU A 41 -8.58 10.91 -6.36
C LEU A 41 -9.84 11.09 -7.22
N PRO A 42 -10.08 12.30 -7.75
CA PRO A 42 -11.29 12.60 -8.54
C PRO A 42 -11.51 11.63 -9.71
N PHE A 43 -10.45 11.22 -10.38
CA PHE A 43 -10.51 10.27 -11.48
C PHE A 43 -11.14 8.92 -11.08
N TYR A 44 -10.76 8.35 -9.93
CA TYR A 44 -11.33 7.08 -9.47
C TYR A 44 -12.80 7.23 -9.06
N ARG A 45 -13.19 8.38 -8.51
CA ARG A 45 -14.60 8.68 -8.21
C ARG A 45 -15.44 8.79 -9.48
N GLN A 46 -14.92 9.49 -10.49
CA GLN A 46 -15.60 9.59 -11.79
C GLN A 46 -15.76 8.21 -12.45
N LEU A 47 -14.72 7.40 -12.39
CA LEU A 47 -14.77 6.03 -12.91
C LEU A 47 -15.82 5.19 -12.17
N TYR A 48 -15.89 5.31 -10.84
CA TYR A 48 -16.92 4.65 -10.05
C TYR A 48 -18.34 5.08 -10.47
N GLU A 49 -18.58 6.39 -10.62
CA GLU A 49 -19.87 6.90 -11.08
C GLU A 49 -20.31 6.34 -12.45
N LEU A 50 -19.36 6.10 -13.34
CA LEU A 50 -19.63 5.52 -14.66
C LEU A 50 -20.06 4.03 -14.61
N VAL A 51 -19.62 3.29 -13.59
CA VAL A 51 -19.80 1.83 -13.54
C VAL A 51 -20.66 1.34 -12.39
N LYS A 52 -20.98 2.16 -11.39
CA LYS A 52 -21.68 1.74 -10.16
C LYS A 52 -23.00 1.01 -10.38
N ASP A 53 -23.72 1.34 -11.44
CA ASP A 53 -25.00 0.75 -11.81
C ASP A 53 -24.85 -0.38 -12.85
N LYS A 54 -23.62 -0.81 -13.11
CA LYS A 54 -23.30 -1.87 -14.08
C LYS A 54 -22.72 -3.09 -13.38
N ASP A 55 -22.73 -4.20 -14.07
CA ASP A 55 -21.99 -5.38 -13.65
C ASP A 55 -20.51 -5.19 -14.00
N TYR A 56 -19.72 -4.75 -13.04
CA TYR A 56 -18.30 -4.45 -13.20
C TYR A 56 -17.43 -5.38 -12.37
N PHE A 57 -16.19 -5.54 -12.78
CA PHE A 57 -15.12 -6.14 -12.01
C PHE A 57 -13.80 -5.38 -12.24
N VAL A 58 -13.04 -5.15 -11.20
CA VAL A 58 -11.78 -4.43 -11.26
C VAL A 58 -10.62 -5.39 -11.12
N ILE A 59 -9.72 -5.40 -12.10
CA ILE A 59 -8.40 -6.02 -12.00
C ILE A 59 -7.37 -4.91 -12.03
N THR A 60 -6.54 -4.82 -11.00
CA THR A 60 -5.56 -3.74 -10.88
C THR A 60 -4.20 -4.25 -10.42
N THR A 61 -3.14 -3.65 -10.93
CA THR A 61 -1.77 -3.78 -10.43
C THR A 61 -1.44 -2.71 -9.39
N ASN A 62 -2.33 -1.72 -9.19
CA ASN A 62 -2.12 -0.64 -8.24
C ASN A 62 -2.21 -1.16 -6.79
N VAL A 63 -1.37 -0.62 -5.93
CA VAL A 63 -1.21 -1.00 -4.52
C VAL A 63 -1.61 0.11 -3.54
N ASP A 64 -2.19 1.20 -4.08
CA ASP A 64 -2.50 2.46 -3.38
C ASP A 64 -3.90 2.51 -2.75
N HIS A 65 -4.69 1.46 -2.90
CA HIS A 65 -6.03 1.35 -2.32
C HIS A 65 -7.08 2.32 -2.91
N GLN A 66 -6.81 2.98 -4.01
CA GLN A 66 -7.66 4.03 -4.55
C GLN A 66 -9.05 3.55 -4.99
N PHE A 67 -9.17 2.37 -5.58
CA PHE A 67 -10.48 1.81 -5.94
C PHE A 67 -11.38 1.63 -4.72
N TYR A 68 -10.85 1.08 -3.62
CA TYR A 68 -11.61 0.92 -2.37
C TYR A 68 -12.05 2.29 -1.80
N LYS A 69 -11.16 3.27 -1.82
CA LYS A 69 -11.45 4.64 -1.33
C LYS A 69 -12.49 5.35 -2.19
N ALA A 70 -12.57 5.03 -3.47
CA ALA A 70 -13.54 5.59 -4.39
C ALA A 70 -14.95 4.99 -4.25
N GLY A 71 -15.09 3.88 -3.51
CA GLY A 71 -16.38 3.26 -3.22
C GLY A 71 -16.67 1.97 -4.00
N PHE A 72 -15.70 1.45 -4.77
CA PHE A 72 -15.86 0.16 -5.43
C PHE A 72 -16.04 -0.97 -4.41
N ALA A 73 -16.93 -1.92 -4.71
CA ALA A 73 -17.20 -3.05 -3.83
C ALA A 73 -15.96 -3.95 -3.66
N PRO A 74 -15.53 -4.25 -2.43
CA PRO A 74 -14.30 -5.00 -2.18
C PRO A 74 -14.28 -6.40 -2.81
N ASP A 75 -15.42 -7.06 -2.90
CA ASP A 75 -15.61 -8.37 -3.52
C ASP A 75 -15.53 -8.33 -5.06
N ARG A 76 -15.53 -7.14 -5.63
CA ARG A 76 -15.38 -6.89 -7.07
C ARG A 76 -14.02 -6.29 -7.46
N ILE A 77 -13.04 -6.38 -6.56
CA ILE A 77 -11.68 -5.88 -6.80
C ILE A 77 -10.68 -7.00 -6.62
N PHE A 78 -9.85 -7.21 -7.63
CA PHE A 78 -8.70 -8.08 -7.58
C PHE A 78 -7.41 -7.28 -7.76
N ALA A 79 -6.67 -7.05 -6.67
CA ALA A 79 -5.37 -6.39 -6.66
C ALA A 79 -4.26 -7.44 -6.81
N THR A 80 -3.71 -7.58 -8.01
CA THR A 80 -2.79 -8.66 -8.38
C THR A 80 -1.44 -8.57 -7.69
N GLN A 81 -1.00 -7.36 -7.30
CA GLN A 81 0.29 -7.09 -6.66
C GLN A 81 0.18 -6.77 -5.16
N GLY A 82 -1.02 -6.94 -4.59
CA GLY A 82 -1.26 -6.69 -3.17
C GLY A 82 -1.63 -5.24 -2.86
N ASP A 83 -1.27 -4.78 -1.67
CA ASP A 83 -1.66 -3.47 -1.13
C ASP A 83 -0.59 -3.00 -0.14
N TYR A 84 -0.19 -1.74 -0.22
CA TYR A 84 0.81 -1.15 0.69
C TYR A 84 0.41 -1.14 2.17
N GLY A 85 -0.84 -1.41 2.47
CA GLY A 85 -1.32 -1.58 3.84
C GLY A 85 -1.21 -3.01 4.37
N LEU A 86 -0.74 -3.96 3.56
CA LEU A 86 -0.55 -5.35 3.95
C LEU A 86 0.93 -5.64 4.15
N ILE A 87 1.24 -6.34 5.24
CA ILE A 87 2.59 -6.82 5.55
C ILE A 87 2.56 -8.34 5.58
N GLN A 88 3.58 -8.95 5.00
CA GLN A 88 3.77 -10.39 4.97
C GLN A 88 5.09 -10.77 5.64
N CYS A 89 5.11 -11.92 6.28
CA CYS A 89 6.34 -12.47 6.84
C CYS A 89 7.31 -12.84 5.70
N GLU A 90 8.52 -12.29 5.75
CA GLU A 90 9.56 -12.54 4.75
C GLU A 90 9.94 -14.04 4.66
N LYS A 91 10.02 -14.72 5.81
CA LYS A 91 10.34 -16.14 5.89
C LYS A 91 9.18 -17.07 5.53
N GLY A 92 7.98 -16.51 5.28
CA GLY A 92 6.79 -17.30 4.98
C GLY A 92 6.38 -18.28 6.08
N CYS A 93 6.81 -18.06 7.33
CA CYS A 93 6.56 -18.96 8.46
C CYS A 93 5.08 -19.11 8.82
N HIS A 94 4.21 -18.26 8.31
CA HIS A 94 2.75 -18.34 8.40
C HIS A 94 2.08 -17.65 7.19
N GLN A 95 0.91 -18.12 6.83
CA GLN A 95 0.14 -17.57 5.71
C GLN A 95 -0.70 -16.33 6.07
N LYS A 96 -0.68 -15.90 7.33
CA LYS A 96 -1.47 -14.74 7.78
C LYS A 96 -0.88 -13.45 7.22
N ARG A 97 -1.68 -12.70 6.47
CA ARG A 97 -1.38 -11.33 6.12
C ARG A 97 -1.75 -10.44 7.30
N CYS A 98 -0.84 -9.59 7.71
CA CYS A 98 -1.07 -8.64 8.79
C CYS A 98 -1.35 -7.27 8.17
N PHE A 99 -2.39 -6.58 8.66
CA PHE A 99 -2.56 -5.17 8.35
C PHE A 99 -1.49 -4.36 9.09
N ALA A 100 -0.85 -3.43 8.39
CA ALA A 100 0.00 -2.44 9.03
C ALA A 100 -0.85 -1.60 9.98
N LYS A 101 -0.73 -1.81 11.28
CA LYS A 101 -1.34 -0.95 12.29
C LYS A 101 -0.51 0.33 12.38
N TRP A 102 -1.00 1.38 11.75
CA TRP A 102 -0.41 2.72 11.84
C TRP A 102 -0.87 3.36 13.14
N THR A 103 0.06 3.55 14.07
CA THR A 103 -0.22 4.32 15.28
C THR A 103 0.09 5.80 15.02
N ARG A 104 -0.55 6.71 15.78
CA ARG A 104 -0.30 8.17 15.70
C ARG A 104 1.18 8.58 15.93
N ARG A 105 2.06 7.64 16.29
CA ARG A 105 3.50 7.85 16.52
C ARG A 105 4.39 7.31 15.39
N GLU A 106 3.85 7.16 14.17
CA GLU A 106 4.62 6.78 12.96
C GLU A 106 5.44 5.47 13.08
N ARG A 107 5.01 4.54 13.92
CA ARG A 107 5.66 3.23 14.05
C ARG A 107 4.81 2.14 13.42
N ILE A 108 5.40 1.42 12.48
CA ILE A 108 4.86 0.15 12.01
C ILE A 108 5.03 -0.84 13.16
N VAL A 109 3.91 -1.35 13.69
CA VAL A 109 3.97 -2.49 14.60
C VAL A 109 4.09 -3.72 13.71
N LEU A 110 5.32 -4.20 13.57
CA LEU A 110 5.60 -5.49 12.96
C LEU A 110 4.88 -6.58 13.76
N CYS A 111 4.32 -7.54 13.05
CA CYS A 111 3.78 -8.75 13.67
C CYS A 111 4.92 -9.41 14.46
N ARG A 112 4.97 -9.21 15.78
CA ARG A 112 5.87 -9.99 16.62
C ARG A 112 5.32 -11.41 16.64
N HIS A 113 6.20 -12.36 16.35
CA HIS A 113 5.92 -13.75 16.65
C HIS A 113 5.55 -13.89 18.13
N ILE A 114 4.35 -14.36 18.39
CA ILE A 114 4.00 -14.99 19.65
C ILE A 114 4.31 -16.47 19.51
#